data_efc7fe9bef145afba425efa6d105681d
#
_entry.id   efc7fe9bef145afba425efa6d105681d
#
_cell.length_a   1.000
_cell.length_b   1.000
_cell.length_c   1.000
_cell.angle_alpha   90.00
_cell.angle_beta   90.00
_cell.angle_gamma   90.00
#
_symmetry.space_group_name_H-M   'P 1'
#
loop_
_entity.id
_entity.type
_entity.pdbx_description
1 polymer ?
#
loop_
_entity_poly.entity_id
_entity_poly.type
_entity_poly.pdbx_seq_one_letter_code
_entity_poly.pdbx_strand_id
1 'polypeptide(L)'
;MYLLGMEAMSCVPGPVVDPFSGTGTISLESLINPARPRSSVAMEINPLAALITRVKTHPIRFQPVEELMARVQDEYYSEYSSDGAIENSRLVTFWYSGRAISQLSQLKAAIESCADLGTCTQDFLRLAFYSVCRSSSRADPRIAPPVILKERNYSRSEESLRKVSAQLRKMQDPPVFSMFESAVKTNYNRLHALSAYKSFWNEAVNAETLEGDCCTLLRERFGGSDRATPGSGSLGKAHLLVTSPPYLTAQKYIRSSKLQLAWMGYSEEQIRKLDRHSIGTELCACRSEQAVPLLPLSVSSLVERTAASSEERARSVQNYFEGMMKFFSAAHDSLASDGVVVLITGDNSVCGTAVATHALLADCAESVGLHPILTVANDIKNYSMMTRRNSTSGVIHTEYATWLRRT
;
A
#
# COMPACT_ATOMS: atom_id res chain seq x y z
N MET A 1 18.91 -2.61 -0.72
CA MET A 1 18.46 -3.09 -2.05
C MET A 1 17.91 -1.96 -2.92
N TYR A 2 16.90 -1.22 -2.49
CA TYR A 2 16.34 -0.10 -3.28
C TYR A 2 17.40 0.95 -3.66
N LEU A 3 18.24 1.38 -2.72
CA LEU A 3 19.31 2.35 -2.95
C LEU A 3 20.34 1.83 -3.95
N LEU A 4 20.76 0.58 -3.87
CA LEU A 4 21.70 -0.02 -4.82
C LEU A 4 21.12 -0.06 -6.24
N GLY A 5 19.83 -0.38 -6.40
CA GLY A 5 19.15 -0.31 -7.69
C GLY A 5 19.10 1.10 -8.25
N MET A 6 18.91 2.11 -7.41
CA MET A 6 18.88 3.52 -7.81
C MET A 6 20.27 4.08 -8.12
N GLU A 7 21.31 3.69 -7.39
CA GLU A 7 22.70 4.10 -7.68
C GLU A 7 23.21 3.53 -9.00
N ALA A 8 22.95 2.26 -9.27
CA ALA A 8 23.31 1.61 -10.53
C ALA A 8 22.63 2.25 -11.75
N MET A 9 21.50 2.93 -11.53
CA MET A 9 20.68 3.60 -12.55
C MET A 9 20.85 5.14 -12.55
N SER A 10 21.92 5.66 -11.97
CA SER A 10 22.15 7.10 -11.83
C SER A 10 22.13 7.89 -13.16
N CYS A 11 22.34 7.23 -14.29
CA CYS A 11 22.34 7.85 -15.64
C CYS A 11 20.97 7.87 -16.32
N VAL A 12 19.95 7.17 -15.77
CA VAL A 12 18.63 7.05 -16.39
C VAL A 12 17.83 8.34 -16.17
N PRO A 13 17.28 8.99 -17.22
CA PRO A 13 16.54 10.25 -17.08
C PRO A 13 15.12 10.05 -16.52
N GLY A 14 14.46 11.16 -16.20
CA GLY A 14 13.05 11.21 -15.80
C GLY A 14 12.77 10.79 -14.35
N PRO A 15 11.50 10.70 -13.95
CA PRO A 15 11.09 10.29 -12.62
C PRO A 15 11.31 8.79 -12.38
N VAL A 16 11.38 8.40 -11.11
CA VAL A 16 11.23 7.01 -10.70
C VAL A 16 9.75 6.67 -10.64
N VAL A 17 9.33 5.63 -11.34
CA VAL A 17 7.93 5.17 -11.34
C VAL A 17 7.81 3.94 -10.46
N ASP A 18 6.86 3.96 -9.51
CA ASP A 18 6.57 2.83 -8.64
C ASP A 18 5.11 2.37 -8.81
N PRO A 19 4.85 1.37 -9.66
CA PRO A 19 3.50 0.86 -9.95
C PRO A 19 2.81 0.14 -8.78
N PHE A 20 3.55 -0.28 -7.75
CA PHE A 20 3.02 -0.93 -6.56
C PHE A 20 3.56 -0.23 -5.31
N SER A 21 3.28 1.06 -5.20
CA SER A 21 3.97 1.94 -4.25
C SER A 21 3.69 1.60 -2.77
N GLY A 22 2.61 0.91 -2.48
CA GLY A 22 2.22 0.63 -1.10
C GLY A 22 2.16 1.91 -0.29
N THR A 23 3.02 2.02 0.73
CA THR A 23 3.12 3.22 1.57
C THR A 23 4.22 4.19 1.14
N GLY A 24 4.67 4.14 -0.11
CA GLY A 24 5.53 5.15 -0.73
C GLY A 24 6.99 5.15 -0.29
N THR A 25 7.57 3.99 0.01
CA THR A 25 8.99 3.92 0.43
C THR A 25 9.92 4.34 -0.70
N ILE A 26 9.71 3.83 -1.92
CA ILE A 26 10.53 4.18 -3.09
C ILE A 26 10.41 5.65 -3.42
N SER A 27 9.19 6.21 -3.40
CA SER A 27 8.96 7.63 -3.66
C SER A 27 9.68 8.52 -2.65
N LEU A 28 9.60 8.20 -1.35
CA LEU A 28 10.31 8.94 -0.33
C LEU A 28 11.82 8.86 -0.51
N GLU A 29 12.38 7.66 -0.68
CA GLU A 29 13.81 7.45 -0.90
C GLU A 29 14.31 8.14 -2.17
N SER A 30 13.49 8.23 -3.22
CA SER A 30 13.81 8.97 -4.43
C SER A 30 13.98 10.47 -4.16
N LEU A 31 13.08 11.06 -3.35
CA LEU A 31 13.13 12.48 -3.00
C LEU A 31 14.31 12.83 -2.08
N ILE A 32 14.58 11.98 -1.08
CA ILE A 32 15.59 12.26 -0.05
C ILE A 32 16.98 11.71 -0.38
N ASN A 33 17.18 11.09 -1.54
CA ASN A 33 18.47 10.55 -1.95
C ASN A 33 19.55 11.65 -1.94
N PRO A 34 20.57 11.56 -1.09
CA PRO A 34 21.55 12.65 -0.92
C PRO A 34 22.44 12.83 -2.14
N ALA A 35 22.68 11.76 -2.91
CA ALA A 35 23.55 11.80 -4.09
C ALA A 35 22.80 12.36 -5.31
N ARG A 36 21.54 11.99 -5.48
CA ARG A 36 20.73 12.39 -6.64
C ARG A 36 19.23 12.34 -6.33
N PRO A 37 18.67 13.43 -5.77
CA PRO A 37 17.23 13.53 -5.59
C PRO A 37 16.51 13.43 -6.93
N ARG A 38 15.39 12.70 -6.97
CA ARG A 38 14.60 12.49 -8.20
C ARG A 38 13.10 12.61 -7.89
N SER A 39 12.37 13.17 -8.82
CA SER A 39 10.90 13.09 -8.81
C SER A 39 10.44 11.63 -8.91
N SER A 40 9.26 11.36 -8.40
CA SER A 40 8.67 10.03 -8.46
C SER A 40 7.20 10.08 -8.86
N VAL A 41 6.72 8.98 -9.46
CA VAL A 41 5.30 8.73 -9.73
C VAL A 41 4.94 7.42 -9.06
N ALA A 42 4.16 7.50 -8.00
CA ALA A 42 3.64 6.36 -7.23
C ALA A 42 2.25 5.98 -7.72
N MET A 43 1.97 4.71 -7.90
CA MET A 43 0.65 4.18 -8.24
C MET A 43 0.21 3.19 -7.18
N GLU A 44 -1.01 3.34 -6.66
CA GLU A 44 -1.50 2.50 -5.57
C GLU A 44 -3.02 2.31 -5.66
N ILE A 45 -3.47 1.08 -5.60
CA ILE A 45 -4.89 0.73 -5.65
C ILE A 45 -5.59 0.87 -4.29
N ASN A 46 -4.84 0.82 -3.18
CA ASN A 46 -5.38 0.98 -1.83
C ASN A 46 -5.42 2.47 -1.45
N PRO A 47 -6.60 3.09 -1.33
CA PRO A 47 -6.72 4.53 -1.03
C PRO A 47 -6.00 4.96 0.25
N LEU A 48 -5.99 4.11 1.29
CA LEU A 48 -5.26 4.40 2.51
C LEU A 48 -3.74 4.43 2.29
N ALA A 49 -3.21 3.48 1.52
CA ALA A 49 -1.79 3.43 1.22
C ALA A 49 -1.37 4.61 0.33
N ALA A 50 -2.19 4.98 -0.65
CA ALA A 50 -2.01 6.17 -1.47
C ALA A 50 -1.97 7.45 -0.61
N LEU A 51 -2.89 7.58 0.37
CA LEU A 51 -2.87 8.69 1.32
C LEU A 51 -1.58 8.73 2.15
N ILE A 52 -1.11 7.57 2.64
CA ILE A 52 0.16 7.48 3.38
C ILE A 52 1.32 7.95 2.50
N THR A 53 1.34 7.55 1.24
CA THR A 53 2.37 7.98 0.27
C THR A 53 2.33 9.49 0.09
N ARG A 54 1.17 10.09 -0.18
CA ARG A 54 1.03 11.55 -0.31
C ARG A 54 1.57 12.28 0.92
N VAL A 55 1.13 11.90 2.11
CA VAL A 55 1.55 12.55 3.35
C VAL A 55 3.06 12.42 3.59
N LYS A 56 3.67 11.28 3.27
CA LYS A 56 5.11 11.06 3.45
C LYS A 56 5.97 11.85 2.47
N THR A 57 5.47 12.12 1.28
CA THR A 57 6.24 12.70 0.17
C THR A 57 5.95 14.19 -0.07
N HIS A 58 4.94 14.75 0.60
CA HIS A 58 4.63 16.16 0.48
C HIS A 58 5.00 16.89 1.78
N PRO A 59 5.89 17.89 1.71
CA PRO A 59 6.24 18.69 2.87
C PRO A 59 5.01 19.46 3.35
N ILE A 60 4.66 19.29 4.61
CA ILE A 60 3.72 20.16 5.29
C ILE A 60 4.51 21.43 5.66
N ARG A 61 4.03 22.61 5.28
CA ARG A 61 4.55 23.86 5.85
C ARG A 61 4.21 23.81 7.33
N PHE A 62 5.22 23.58 8.16
CA PHE A 62 5.05 23.36 9.58
C PHE A 62 4.52 24.64 10.24
N GLN A 63 3.20 24.70 10.44
CA GLN A 63 2.63 25.47 11.52
C GLN A 63 2.96 24.76 12.83
N PRO A 64 3.09 25.47 13.96
CA PRO A 64 3.22 24.81 15.25
C PRO A 64 2.10 23.77 15.41
N VAL A 65 2.46 22.55 15.77
CA VAL A 65 1.47 21.45 15.90
C VAL A 65 0.39 21.79 16.95
N GLU A 66 0.73 22.64 17.90
CA GLU A 66 -0.16 23.16 18.94
C GLU A 66 -1.27 24.03 18.34
N GLU A 67 -0.96 24.92 17.40
CA GLU A 67 -1.95 25.77 16.71
C GLU A 67 -2.90 24.92 15.87
N LEU A 68 -2.34 23.94 15.15
CA LEU A 68 -3.13 22.99 14.37
C LEU A 68 -4.09 22.19 15.25
N MET A 69 -3.61 21.74 16.41
CA MET A 69 -4.43 20.99 17.37
C MET A 69 -5.49 21.86 18.02
N ALA A 70 -5.18 23.12 18.38
CA ALA A 70 -6.15 24.05 18.92
C ALA A 70 -7.30 24.29 17.94
N ARG A 71 -6.99 24.49 16.64
CA ARG A 71 -8.02 24.67 15.60
C ARG A 71 -8.93 23.45 15.45
N VAL A 72 -8.39 22.23 15.40
CA VAL A 72 -9.19 21.00 15.35
C VAL A 72 -10.00 20.81 16.64
N GLN A 73 -9.46 21.21 17.79
CA GLN A 73 -10.13 21.10 19.07
C GLN A 73 -11.35 22.04 19.16
N ASP A 74 -11.21 23.27 18.70
CA ASP A 74 -12.33 24.24 18.68
C ASP A 74 -13.48 23.71 17.82
N GLU A 75 -13.19 23.17 16.64
CA GLU A 75 -14.17 22.54 15.76
C GLU A 75 -14.77 21.26 16.39
N TYR A 76 -13.95 20.45 17.07
CA TYR A 76 -14.40 19.20 17.69
C TYR A 76 -15.43 19.44 18.82
N TYR A 77 -15.27 20.51 19.62
CA TYR A 77 -16.21 20.85 20.68
C TYR A 77 -17.34 21.78 20.25
N SER A 78 -17.40 22.18 18.97
CA SER A 78 -18.53 22.90 18.39
C SER A 78 -19.76 22.00 18.24
N GLU A 79 -20.92 22.60 17.99
CA GLU A 79 -22.13 21.83 17.70
C GLU A 79 -21.95 21.04 16.40
N TYR A 80 -22.16 19.72 16.48
CA TYR A 80 -22.02 18.80 15.35
C TYR A 80 -23.37 18.16 14.99
N SER A 81 -23.70 18.20 13.71
CA SER A 81 -24.82 17.48 13.13
C SER A 81 -24.32 16.47 12.10
N SER A 82 -24.60 15.17 12.34
CA SER A 82 -24.23 14.08 11.43
C SER A 82 -25.25 13.91 10.31
N ASP A 83 -24.78 13.59 9.09
CA ASP A 83 -25.63 13.09 8.03
C ASP A 83 -26.03 11.61 8.20
N GLY A 84 -25.42 10.92 9.16
CA GLY A 84 -25.70 9.54 9.55
C GLY A 84 -25.27 8.47 8.55
N ALA A 85 -24.74 8.83 7.39
CA ALA A 85 -24.48 7.88 6.33
C ALA A 85 -23.39 6.85 6.70
N ILE A 86 -22.29 7.28 7.29
CA ILE A 86 -21.20 6.40 7.74
C ILE A 86 -21.57 5.69 9.05
N GLU A 87 -22.16 6.41 9.99
CA GLU A 87 -22.56 5.90 11.31
C GLU A 87 -23.54 4.73 11.20
N ASN A 88 -24.43 4.76 10.23
CA ASN A 88 -25.42 3.71 9.98
C ASN A 88 -24.89 2.55 9.10
N SER A 89 -23.65 2.62 8.64
CA SER A 89 -23.03 1.54 7.89
C SER A 89 -22.94 0.27 8.75
N ARG A 90 -23.43 -0.86 8.21
CA ARG A 90 -23.33 -2.17 8.88
C ARG A 90 -21.88 -2.51 9.27
N LEU A 91 -20.92 -2.13 8.44
CA LEU A 91 -19.51 -2.35 8.71
C LEU A 91 -19.06 -1.55 9.94
N VAL A 92 -19.46 -0.29 10.04
CA VAL A 92 -19.09 0.58 11.19
C VAL A 92 -19.78 0.09 12.46
N THR A 93 -21.10 -0.11 12.44
CA THR A 93 -21.86 -0.55 13.65
C THR A 93 -21.41 -1.90 14.20
N PHE A 94 -20.91 -2.79 13.34
CA PHE A 94 -20.35 -4.08 13.78
C PHE A 94 -19.01 -3.93 14.50
N TRP A 95 -18.14 -3.00 14.06
CA TRP A 95 -16.77 -2.90 14.55
C TRP A 95 -16.55 -1.89 15.67
N TYR A 96 -17.51 -1.02 15.96
CA TYR A 96 -17.36 0.06 16.93
C TYR A 96 -18.49 0.05 17.95
N SER A 97 -18.24 0.66 19.11
CA SER A 97 -19.31 1.01 20.05
C SER A 97 -20.05 2.27 19.60
N GLY A 98 -21.28 2.50 20.04
CA GLY A 98 -22.01 3.72 19.72
C GLY A 98 -21.26 5.00 20.13
N ARG A 99 -20.59 4.98 21.31
CA ARG A 99 -19.77 6.11 21.76
C ARG A 99 -18.56 6.35 20.85
N ALA A 100 -17.87 5.27 20.45
CA ALA A 100 -16.76 5.40 19.50
C ALA A 100 -17.21 5.96 18.15
N ILE A 101 -18.38 5.54 17.65
CA ILE A 101 -18.95 6.07 16.41
C ILE A 101 -19.20 7.57 16.55
N SER A 102 -19.92 8.02 17.59
CA SER A 102 -20.22 9.43 17.81
C SER A 102 -18.95 10.29 17.89
N GLN A 103 -17.96 9.88 18.69
CA GLN A 103 -16.70 10.63 18.81
C GLN A 103 -15.89 10.67 17.52
N LEU A 104 -15.84 9.56 16.76
CA LEU A 104 -15.13 9.50 15.47
C LEU A 104 -15.83 10.35 14.42
N SER A 105 -17.16 10.37 14.37
CA SER A 105 -17.93 11.20 13.45
C SER A 105 -17.71 12.69 13.73
N GLN A 106 -17.75 13.07 15.00
CA GLN A 106 -17.46 14.44 15.42
C GLN A 106 -16.04 14.87 15.07
N LEU A 107 -15.05 13.99 15.29
CA LEU A 107 -13.66 14.27 14.91
C LEU A 107 -13.47 14.37 13.39
N LYS A 108 -14.15 13.51 12.64
CA LYS A 108 -14.12 13.58 11.17
C LYS A 108 -14.65 14.91 10.66
N ALA A 109 -15.80 15.35 11.19
CA ALA A 109 -16.39 16.64 10.83
C ALA A 109 -15.46 17.81 11.18
N ALA A 110 -14.86 17.81 12.37
CA ALA A 110 -13.90 18.83 12.77
C ALA A 110 -12.70 18.93 11.82
N ILE A 111 -12.17 17.79 11.35
CA ILE A 111 -11.08 17.77 10.36
C ILE A 111 -11.56 18.31 9.01
N GLU A 112 -12.75 17.94 8.55
CA GLU A 112 -13.26 18.42 7.26
C GLU A 112 -13.59 19.93 7.32
N SER A 113 -14.01 20.48 8.46
CA SER A 113 -14.20 21.92 8.66
C SER A 113 -12.89 22.73 8.54
N CYS A 114 -11.74 22.09 8.73
CA CYS A 114 -10.43 22.71 8.57
C CYS A 114 -9.89 22.69 7.12
N ALA A 115 -10.76 22.72 6.11
CA ALA A 115 -10.37 22.66 4.68
C ALA A 115 -9.48 23.84 4.24
N ASP A 116 -9.60 24.99 4.90
CA ASP A 116 -8.79 26.21 4.70
C ASP A 116 -7.29 26.01 4.99
N LEU A 117 -6.92 24.98 5.73
CA LEU A 117 -5.51 24.64 6.03
C LEU A 117 -4.74 24.05 4.82
N GLY A 118 -5.41 23.83 3.71
CA GLY A 118 -4.84 23.28 2.49
C GLY A 118 -4.73 21.75 2.48
N THR A 119 -4.68 21.20 1.27
CA THR A 119 -4.81 19.75 1.01
C THR A 119 -3.78 18.91 1.76
N CYS A 120 -2.50 19.32 1.79
CA CYS A 120 -1.45 18.54 2.45
C CYS A 120 -1.67 18.42 3.96
N THR A 121 -2.07 19.52 4.62
CA THR A 121 -2.36 19.53 6.06
C THR A 121 -3.61 18.71 6.35
N GLN A 122 -4.62 18.82 5.51
CA GLN A 122 -5.84 18.05 5.64
C GLN A 122 -5.60 16.54 5.45
N ASP A 123 -4.82 16.14 4.45
CA ASP A 123 -4.41 14.73 4.26
C ASP A 123 -3.61 14.20 5.46
N PHE A 124 -2.76 15.04 6.06
CA PHE A 124 -2.02 14.69 7.29
C PHE A 124 -2.97 14.46 8.49
N LEU A 125 -3.95 15.33 8.72
CA LEU A 125 -4.95 15.15 9.76
C LEU A 125 -5.82 13.92 9.51
N ARG A 126 -6.26 13.70 8.29
CA ARG A 126 -7.01 12.49 7.87
C ARG A 126 -6.21 11.22 8.13
N LEU A 127 -4.91 11.21 7.84
CA LEU A 127 -4.07 10.05 8.12
C LEU A 127 -4.00 9.74 9.64
N ALA A 128 -3.85 10.76 10.48
CA ALA A 128 -3.90 10.60 11.92
C ALA A 128 -5.27 10.04 12.37
N PHE A 129 -6.37 10.58 11.83
CA PHE A 129 -7.73 10.10 12.07
C PHE A 129 -7.89 8.61 11.71
N TYR A 130 -7.45 8.16 10.53
CA TYR A 130 -7.60 6.77 10.12
C TYR A 130 -6.77 5.80 10.98
N SER A 131 -5.68 6.24 11.58
CA SER A 131 -4.96 5.43 12.57
C SER A 131 -5.78 5.25 13.85
N VAL A 132 -6.49 6.30 14.27
CA VAL A 132 -7.40 6.27 15.44
C VAL A 132 -8.62 5.39 15.14
N CYS A 133 -9.18 5.44 13.94
CA CYS A 133 -10.28 4.54 13.55
C CYS A 133 -9.90 3.07 13.79
N ARG A 134 -8.70 2.66 13.40
CA ARG A 134 -8.22 1.30 13.68
C ARG A 134 -8.13 1.00 15.17
N SER A 135 -7.54 1.90 15.92
CA SER A 135 -7.26 1.73 17.35
C SER A 135 -8.51 1.79 18.25
N SER A 136 -9.55 2.51 17.82
CA SER A 136 -10.83 2.64 18.52
C SER A 136 -11.82 1.50 18.21
N SER A 137 -11.48 0.63 17.26
CA SER A 137 -12.34 -0.49 16.86
C SER A 137 -12.26 -1.66 17.84
N ARG A 138 -13.24 -2.58 17.75
CA ARG A 138 -13.25 -3.86 18.47
C ARG A 138 -12.26 -4.89 17.90
N ALA A 139 -11.41 -4.51 16.98
CA ALA A 139 -10.45 -5.41 16.37
C ALA A 139 -9.26 -5.70 17.31
N ASP A 140 -8.79 -6.93 17.29
CA ASP A 140 -7.53 -7.29 17.97
C ASP A 140 -6.36 -6.51 17.34
N PRO A 141 -5.65 -5.68 18.10
CA PRO A 141 -4.57 -4.85 17.58
C PRO A 141 -3.38 -5.66 17.04
N ARG A 142 -3.25 -6.93 17.46
CA ARG A 142 -2.14 -7.83 17.10
C ARG A 142 -2.36 -8.58 15.79
N ILE A 143 -3.58 -8.55 15.25
CA ILE A 143 -3.97 -9.37 14.10
C ILE A 143 -4.35 -8.49 12.91
N ALA A 144 -3.77 -8.77 11.76
CA ALA A 144 -4.14 -8.19 10.47
C ALA A 144 -4.39 -9.32 9.46
N PRO A 145 -5.52 -9.33 8.73
CA PRO A 145 -6.64 -8.36 8.73
C PRO A 145 -7.42 -8.34 10.06
N PRO A 146 -8.27 -7.31 10.30
CA PRO A 146 -9.00 -7.17 11.54
C PRO A 146 -9.85 -8.39 11.89
N VAL A 147 -9.71 -8.84 13.14
CA VAL A 147 -10.51 -9.90 13.76
C VAL A 147 -11.05 -9.35 15.08
N ILE A 148 -12.30 -9.65 15.42
CA ILE A 148 -12.87 -9.20 16.69
C ILE A 148 -12.06 -9.74 17.88
N LEU A 149 -11.66 -8.86 18.78
CA LEU A 149 -11.00 -9.22 20.03
C LEU A 149 -11.99 -9.97 20.92
N LYS A 150 -11.63 -11.18 21.35
CA LYS A 150 -12.45 -12.02 22.22
C LYS A 150 -11.63 -12.59 23.37
N GLU A 151 -12.10 -12.50 24.59
CA GLU A 151 -11.45 -13.02 25.80
C GLU A 151 -11.10 -14.50 25.68
N ARG A 152 -12.01 -15.32 25.13
CA ARG A 152 -11.80 -16.77 24.94
C ARG A 152 -10.53 -17.15 24.19
N ASN A 153 -10.03 -16.25 23.34
CA ASN A 153 -8.80 -16.50 22.56
C ASN A 153 -7.53 -16.35 23.43
N TYR A 154 -7.66 -15.78 24.62
CA TYR A 154 -6.56 -15.42 25.52
C TYR A 154 -6.71 -16.01 26.93
N SER A 155 -7.61 -16.97 27.11
CA SER A 155 -7.92 -17.61 28.42
C SER A 155 -6.80 -18.49 28.99
N ARG A 156 -5.72 -18.74 28.24
CA ARG A 156 -4.59 -19.58 28.68
C ARG A 156 -3.69 -18.94 29.75
N SER A 157 -3.80 -17.64 29.99
CA SER A 157 -3.02 -16.89 30.96
C SER A 157 -3.89 -15.82 31.60
N GLU A 158 -3.93 -15.76 32.94
CA GLU A 158 -4.67 -14.72 33.68
C GLU A 158 -4.20 -13.31 33.32
N GLU A 159 -2.91 -13.10 33.17
CA GLU A 159 -2.34 -11.81 32.78
C GLU A 159 -2.83 -11.40 31.37
N SER A 160 -2.82 -12.32 30.41
CA SER A 160 -3.34 -12.07 29.07
C SER A 160 -4.83 -11.75 29.09
N LEU A 161 -5.60 -12.48 29.89
CA LEU A 161 -7.03 -12.23 30.05
C LEU A 161 -7.30 -10.86 30.65
N ARG A 162 -6.58 -10.45 31.71
CA ARG A 162 -6.70 -9.11 32.33
C ARG A 162 -6.39 -8.00 31.31
N LYS A 163 -5.33 -8.14 30.51
CA LYS A 163 -4.97 -7.19 29.45
C LYS A 163 -6.06 -7.07 28.40
N VAL A 164 -6.62 -8.19 27.96
CA VAL A 164 -7.71 -8.22 26.97
C VAL A 164 -8.99 -7.61 27.53
N SER A 165 -9.39 -7.95 28.74
CA SER A 165 -10.57 -7.38 29.40
C SER A 165 -10.45 -5.86 29.61
N ALA A 166 -9.24 -5.38 29.96
CA ALA A 166 -8.96 -3.95 30.06
C ALA A 166 -9.06 -3.25 28.68
N GLN A 167 -8.54 -3.91 27.62
CA GLN A 167 -8.65 -3.40 26.26
C GLN A 167 -10.10 -3.35 25.76
N LEU A 168 -10.88 -4.39 26.02
CA LEU A 168 -12.30 -4.42 25.66
C LEU A 168 -13.11 -3.29 26.36
N ARG A 169 -12.79 -2.99 27.63
CA ARG A 169 -13.40 -1.84 28.34
C ARG A 169 -13.05 -0.51 27.68
N LYS A 170 -11.78 -0.30 27.31
CA LYS A 170 -11.36 0.91 26.58
C LYS A 170 -12.07 1.06 25.23
N MET A 171 -12.36 -0.04 24.55
CA MET A 171 -13.06 -0.03 23.26
C MET A 171 -14.54 0.34 23.36
N GLN A 172 -15.15 0.30 24.55
CA GLN A 172 -16.53 0.76 24.75
C GLN A 172 -16.65 2.28 24.73
N ASP A 173 -15.66 2.97 25.28
CA ASP A 173 -15.59 4.44 25.35
C ASP A 173 -14.13 4.87 25.16
N PRO A 174 -13.60 4.82 23.91
CA PRO A 174 -12.22 5.19 23.65
C PRO A 174 -12.03 6.70 23.74
N PRO A 175 -10.92 7.20 24.29
CA PRO A 175 -10.63 8.64 24.32
C PRO A 175 -10.16 9.11 22.93
N VAL A 176 -11.09 9.17 21.96
CA VAL A 176 -10.80 9.38 20.52
C VAL A 176 -9.96 10.63 20.27
N PHE A 177 -10.33 11.77 20.89
CA PHE A 177 -9.59 13.02 20.65
C PHE A 177 -8.15 12.95 21.21
N SER A 178 -7.94 12.41 22.40
CA SER A 178 -6.59 12.23 22.96
C SER A 178 -5.74 11.25 22.16
N MET A 179 -6.37 10.18 21.62
CA MET A 179 -5.69 9.27 20.70
C MET A 179 -5.29 9.95 19.39
N PHE A 180 -6.13 10.84 18.89
CA PHE A 180 -5.87 11.63 17.70
C PHE A 180 -4.72 12.63 17.93
N GLU A 181 -4.74 13.36 19.02
CA GLU A 181 -3.67 14.28 19.41
C GLU A 181 -2.30 13.56 19.48
N SER A 182 -2.27 12.38 20.11
CA SER A 182 -1.07 11.54 20.17
C SER A 182 -0.60 11.08 18.77
N ALA A 183 -1.53 10.72 17.89
CA ALA A 183 -1.23 10.31 16.52
C ALA A 183 -0.68 11.49 15.69
N VAL A 184 -1.29 12.67 15.82
CA VAL A 184 -0.83 13.91 15.15
C VAL A 184 0.58 14.25 15.61
N LYS A 185 0.87 14.31 16.90
CA LYS A 185 2.21 14.60 17.45
C LYS A 185 3.25 13.59 16.98
N THR A 186 2.91 12.30 16.97
CA THR A 186 3.81 11.24 16.51
C THR A 186 4.14 11.39 15.02
N ASN A 187 3.14 11.60 14.19
CA ASN A 187 3.33 11.76 12.75
C ASN A 187 4.04 13.08 12.41
N TYR A 188 3.74 14.16 13.12
CA TYR A 188 4.42 15.45 12.99
C TYR A 188 5.93 15.30 13.25
N ASN A 189 6.32 14.66 14.35
CA ASN A 189 7.73 14.45 14.68
C ASN A 189 8.45 13.59 13.61
N ARG A 190 7.77 12.59 13.05
CA ARG A 190 8.33 11.77 11.97
C ARG A 190 8.56 12.57 10.68
N LEU A 191 7.58 13.39 10.29
CA LEU A 191 7.72 14.25 9.11
C LEU A 191 8.74 15.36 9.33
N HIS A 192 8.78 15.94 10.55
CA HIS A 192 9.77 16.95 10.91
C HIS A 192 11.20 16.40 10.80
N ALA A 193 11.44 15.14 11.15
CA ALA A 193 12.74 14.51 10.95
C ALA A 193 13.20 14.49 9.48
N LEU A 194 12.27 14.46 8.52
CA LEU A 194 12.58 14.54 7.09
C LEU A 194 13.05 15.94 6.66
N SER A 195 12.73 16.98 7.43
CA SER A 195 13.17 18.35 7.15
C SER A 195 14.70 18.54 7.18
N ALA A 196 15.42 17.59 7.81
CA ALA A 196 16.89 17.55 7.78
C ALA A 196 17.44 17.27 6.38
N TYR A 197 16.65 16.70 5.49
CA TYR A 197 17.04 16.42 4.11
C TYR A 197 16.71 17.63 3.23
N LYS A 198 17.72 18.41 2.83
CA LYS A 198 17.53 19.61 1.98
C LYS A 198 16.79 19.31 0.68
N SER A 199 16.98 18.11 0.12
CA SER A 199 16.32 17.67 -1.10
C SER A 199 14.80 17.48 -0.94
N PHE A 200 14.30 17.21 0.26
CA PHE A 200 12.87 17.09 0.54
C PHE A 200 12.09 18.40 0.31
N TRP A 201 12.78 19.55 0.45
CA TRP A 201 12.21 20.88 0.24
C TRP A 201 12.53 21.46 -1.14
N ASN A 202 13.19 20.69 -2.00
CA ASN A 202 13.57 21.14 -3.33
C ASN A 202 12.38 21.11 -4.27
N GLU A 203 11.88 22.26 -4.67
CA GLU A 203 10.75 22.39 -5.61
C GLU A 203 11.04 21.80 -7.00
N ALA A 204 12.32 21.56 -7.33
CA ALA A 204 12.69 20.91 -8.59
C ALA A 204 12.41 19.40 -8.63
N VAL A 205 12.17 18.77 -7.48
CA VAL A 205 11.80 17.35 -7.37
C VAL A 205 10.50 17.21 -6.58
N ASN A 206 9.59 16.40 -7.10
CA ASN A 206 8.28 16.18 -6.50
C ASN A 206 7.88 14.70 -6.59
N ALA A 207 6.93 14.31 -5.76
CA ALA A 207 6.26 13.02 -5.86
C ALA A 207 4.82 13.21 -6.30
N GLU A 208 4.41 12.51 -7.32
CA GLU A 208 3.02 12.39 -7.72
C GLU A 208 2.49 11.05 -7.22
N THR A 209 1.30 11.03 -6.62
CA THR A 209 0.64 9.78 -6.18
C THR A 209 -0.68 9.64 -6.91
N LEU A 210 -0.80 8.59 -7.70
CA LEU A 210 -1.98 8.22 -8.47
C LEU A 210 -2.69 7.04 -7.79
N GLU A 211 -3.98 7.20 -7.52
CA GLU A 211 -4.81 6.15 -6.92
C GLU A 211 -5.51 5.36 -8.02
N GLY A 212 -5.30 4.05 -8.09
CA GLY A 212 -5.95 3.18 -9.05
C GLY A 212 -5.15 1.96 -9.46
N ASP A 213 -5.64 1.29 -10.52
CA ASP A 213 -4.98 0.14 -11.13
C ASP A 213 -3.71 0.54 -11.87
N CYS A 214 -2.59 -0.07 -11.52
CA CYS A 214 -1.29 0.29 -12.08
C CYS A 214 -1.19 0.06 -13.59
N CYS A 215 -1.87 -0.95 -14.14
CA CYS A 215 -1.82 -1.25 -15.57
C CYS A 215 -2.51 -0.16 -16.39
N THR A 216 -3.64 0.35 -15.86
CA THR A 216 -4.37 1.48 -16.46
C THR A 216 -3.55 2.76 -16.34
N LEU A 217 -3.10 3.08 -15.13
CA LEU A 217 -2.36 4.31 -14.84
C LEU A 217 -1.03 4.40 -15.61
N LEU A 218 -0.30 3.28 -15.77
CA LEU A 218 0.91 3.23 -16.58
C LEU A 218 0.62 3.63 -18.04
N ARG A 219 -0.40 3.05 -18.65
CA ARG A 219 -0.77 3.36 -20.03
C ARG A 219 -1.27 4.79 -20.20
N GLU A 220 -2.07 5.28 -19.28
CA GLU A 220 -2.57 6.66 -19.31
C GLU A 220 -1.44 7.67 -19.15
N ARG A 221 -0.52 7.44 -18.23
CA ARG A 221 0.52 8.40 -17.89
C ARG A 221 1.75 8.33 -18.80
N PHE A 222 2.11 7.13 -19.30
CA PHE A 222 3.33 6.85 -20.05
C PHE A 222 3.09 6.10 -21.38
N GLY A 223 1.84 5.82 -21.74
CA GLY A 223 1.51 5.08 -22.98
C GLY A 223 1.62 5.90 -24.28
N GLY A 224 1.93 7.19 -24.20
CA GLY A 224 2.09 8.08 -25.34
C GLY A 224 3.36 7.81 -26.19
N SER A 225 3.67 8.75 -27.07
CA SER A 225 4.92 8.76 -27.84
C SER A 225 6.14 8.95 -26.92
N ASP A 226 7.35 8.72 -27.44
CA ASP A 226 8.61 8.88 -26.67
C ASP A 226 8.83 10.30 -26.11
N ARG A 227 8.03 11.27 -26.57
CA ARG A 227 8.08 12.65 -26.09
C ARG A 227 6.78 13.03 -25.38
N ALA A 228 6.90 13.74 -24.26
CA ALA A 228 5.76 14.34 -23.59
C ALA A 228 4.99 15.28 -24.54
N THR A 229 3.67 15.14 -24.60
CA THR A 229 2.83 16.00 -25.42
C THR A 229 2.23 17.08 -24.53
N PRO A 230 2.50 18.37 -24.77
CA PRO A 230 1.91 19.45 -23.95
C PRO A 230 0.39 19.36 -23.94
N GLY A 231 -0.21 19.39 -22.74
CA GLY A 231 -1.68 19.37 -22.55
C GLY A 231 -2.32 17.98 -22.55
N SER A 232 -1.62 16.88 -22.88
CA SER A 232 -2.20 15.52 -22.90
C SER A 232 -2.20 14.82 -21.53
N GLY A 233 -1.57 15.40 -20.52
CA GLY A 233 -1.34 14.73 -19.23
C GLY A 233 -0.30 13.59 -19.25
N SER A 234 0.21 13.21 -20.43
CA SER A 234 1.26 12.21 -20.59
C SER A 234 2.64 12.80 -20.33
N LEU A 235 3.48 12.07 -19.59
CA LEU A 235 4.89 12.42 -19.35
C LEU A 235 5.85 11.92 -20.45
N GLY A 236 5.33 11.34 -21.52
CA GLY A 236 6.13 10.56 -22.47
C GLY A 236 6.36 9.15 -21.92
N LYS A 237 7.41 8.46 -22.42
CA LYS A 237 7.77 7.13 -21.92
C LYS A 237 8.51 7.17 -20.60
N ALA A 238 8.25 6.19 -19.73
CA ALA A 238 9.03 5.99 -18.52
C ALA A 238 10.41 5.38 -18.85
N HIS A 239 11.44 5.80 -18.14
CA HIS A 239 12.79 5.23 -18.30
C HIS A 239 13.17 4.28 -17.16
N LEU A 240 12.56 4.47 -15.99
CA LEU A 240 12.88 3.69 -14.79
C LEU A 240 11.62 3.36 -13.99
N LEU A 241 11.31 2.08 -13.90
CA LEU A 241 10.35 1.55 -12.94
C LEU A 241 11.13 0.85 -11.82
N VAL A 242 10.84 1.19 -10.57
CA VAL A 242 11.37 0.48 -9.39
C VAL A 242 10.19 0.11 -8.53
N THR A 243 9.99 -1.17 -8.27
CA THR A 243 8.77 -1.59 -7.56
C THR A 243 8.91 -2.92 -6.84
N SER A 244 8.09 -3.10 -5.81
CA SER A 244 7.92 -4.37 -5.11
C SER A 244 6.46 -4.82 -5.25
N PRO A 245 6.14 -5.67 -6.23
CA PRO A 245 4.79 -6.15 -6.44
C PRO A 245 4.30 -6.98 -5.25
N PRO A 246 2.98 -7.18 -5.11
CA PRO A 246 2.44 -8.09 -4.12
C PRO A 246 3.09 -9.47 -4.20
N TYR A 247 3.38 -10.09 -3.05
CA TYR A 247 3.97 -11.42 -3.03
C TYR A 247 2.94 -12.51 -3.31
N LEU A 248 3.36 -13.57 -3.97
CA LEU A 248 2.53 -14.73 -4.28
C LEU A 248 1.88 -15.29 -3.00
N THR A 249 0.56 -15.45 -2.98
CA THR A 249 -0.27 -16.01 -1.89
C THR A 249 -0.18 -15.33 -0.52
N ALA A 250 0.48 -14.18 -0.38
CA ALA A 250 0.90 -13.73 0.94
C ALA A 250 0.02 -12.67 1.59
N GLN A 251 -0.72 -11.81 0.86
CA GLN A 251 -1.12 -10.57 1.50
C GLN A 251 -2.58 -10.18 1.28
N LYS A 252 -3.24 -9.86 2.41
CA LYS A 252 -4.62 -9.36 2.46
C LYS A 252 -4.60 -7.83 2.64
N TYR A 253 -3.93 -7.11 1.71
CA TYR A 253 -3.69 -5.66 1.83
C TYR A 253 -4.97 -4.86 2.04
N ILE A 254 -5.94 -5.00 1.14
CA ILE A 254 -7.21 -4.28 1.22
C ILE A 254 -7.99 -4.67 2.47
N ARG A 255 -8.07 -5.98 2.78
CA ARG A 255 -8.78 -6.46 3.98
C ARG A 255 -8.16 -5.95 5.28
N SER A 256 -6.85 -5.68 5.29
CA SER A 256 -6.17 -5.11 6.45
C SER A 256 -6.57 -3.66 6.71
N SER A 257 -6.93 -2.92 5.67
CA SER A 257 -7.35 -1.52 5.70
C SER A 257 -8.87 -1.33 5.77
N LYS A 258 -9.67 -2.42 5.82
CA LYS A 258 -11.13 -2.34 5.66
C LYS A 258 -11.84 -1.38 6.63
N LEU A 259 -11.32 -1.22 7.84
CA LEU A 259 -11.91 -0.33 8.85
C LEU A 259 -11.68 1.13 8.52
N GLN A 260 -10.49 1.46 8.05
CA GLN A 260 -10.13 2.80 7.60
C GLN A 260 -10.90 3.15 6.32
N LEU A 261 -10.97 2.20 5.37
CA LEU A 261 -11.73 2.39 4.12
C LEU A 261 -13.21 2.63 4.39
N ALA A 262 -13.81 1.99 5.41
CA ALA A 262 -15.19 2.29 5.82
C ALA A 262 -15.35 3.75 6.27
N TRP A 263 -14.40 4.29 7.05
CA TRP A 263 -14.39 5.70 7.46
C TRP A 263 -13.99 6.68 6.34
N MET A 264 -13.36 6.19 5.28
CA MET A 264 -13.16 6.92 4.02
C MET A 264 -14.43 6.97 3.15
N GLY A 265 -15.52 6.28 3.55
CA GLY A 265 -16.79 6.26 2.84
C GLY A 265 -16.98 5.07 1.90
N TYR A 266 -16.05 4.11 1.86
CA TYR A 266 -16.19 2.92 1.02
C TYR A 266 -17.19 1.93 1.60
N SER A 267 -18.16 1.50 0.80
CA SER A 267 -19.08 0.42 1.15
C SER A 267 -18.36 -0.95 1.17
N GLU A 268 -18.97 -1.95 1.81
CA GLU A 268 -18.43 -3.32 1.80
C GLU A 268 -18.24 -3.86 0.37
N GLU A 269 -19.13 -3.50 -0.53
CA GLU A 269 -19.06 -3.91 -1.95
C GLU A 269 -17.86 -3.27 -2.65
N GLN A 270 -17.65 -1.97 -2.45
CA GLN A 270 -16.51 -1.26 -3.00
C GLN A 270 -15.19 -1.81 -2.45
N ILE A 271 -15.12 -2.11 -1.14
CA ILE A 271 -13.94 -2.73 -0.53
C ILE A 271 -13.68 -4.11 -1.13
N ARG A 272 -14.73 -4.94 -1.33
CA ARG A 272 -14.60 -6.24 -2.01
C ARG A 272 -14.16 -6.10 -3.46
N LYS A 273 -14.64 -5.08 -4.16
CA LYS A 273 -14.23 -4.78 -5.54
C LYS A 273 -12.74 -4.43 -5.59
N LEU A 274 -12.26 -3.54 -4.73
CA LEU A 274 -10.82 -3.24 -4.60
C LEU A 274 -10.00 -4.49 -4.31
N ASP A 275 -10.44 -5.35 -3.36
CA ASP A 275 -9.73 -6.59 -3.03
C ASP A 275 -9.65 -7.54 -4.22
N ARG A 276 -10.72 -7.71 -5.00
CA ARG A 276 -10.74 -8.54 -6.21
C ARG A 276 -9.84 -8.04 -7.34
N HIS A 277 -9.65 -6.72 -7.46
CA HIS A 277 -8.79 -6.12 -8.48
C HIS A 277 -7.31 -6.09 -8.05
N SER A 278 -7.02 -6.36 -6.79
CA SER A 278 -5.65 -6.39 -6.29
C SER A 278 -4.94 -7.67 -6.75
N ILE A 279 -3.76 -7.53 -7.36
CA ILE A 279 -2.89 -8.68 -7.68
C ILE A 279 -2.50 -9.40 -6.39
N GLY A 280 -2.49 -10.73 -6.39
CA GLY A 280 -2.14 -11.55 -5.23
C GLY A 280 -3.27 -11.81 -4.23
N THR A 281 -4.50 -11.35 -4.53
CA THR A 281 -5.68 -11.68 -3.72
C THR A 281 -6.04 -13.17 -3.82
N GLU A 282 -6.55 -13.74 -2.71
CA GLU A 282 -7.17 -15.08 -2.72
C GLU A 282 -8.58 -15.07 -3.35
N LEU A 283 -9.18 -13.89 -3.53
CA LEU A 283 -10.50 -13.75 -4.15
C LEU A 283 -10.32 -13.79 -5.67
N CYS A 284 -10.93 -14.78 -6.32
CA CYS A 284 -10.99 -14.83 -7.78
C CYS A 284 -11.66 -13.56 -8.31
N ALA A 285 -10.94 -12.75 -9.07
CA ALA A 285 -11.57 -11.82 -9.98
C ALA A 285 -12.34 -12.63 -11.02
N CYS A 286 -13.59 -12.28 -11.33
CA CYS A 286 -14.23 -12.75 -12.54
C CYS A 286 -13.25 -12.49 -13.70
N ARG A 287 -13.07 -13.47 -14.60
CA ARG A 287 -12.21 -13.36 -15.78
C ARG A 287 -12.44 -11.98 -16.41
N SER A 288 -11.39 -11.17 -16.48
CA SER A 288 -11.51 -9.90 -17.22
C SER A 288 -11.71 -10.27 -18.69
N GLU A 289 -12.59 -9.53 -19.37
CA GLU A 289 -12.81 -9.67 -20.82
C GLU A 289 -11.57 -9.37 -21.66
N GLN A 290 -10.53 -8.82 -21.04
CA GLN A 290 -9.26 -8.55 -21.73
C GLN A 290 -8.45 -9.83 -21.87
N ALA A 291 -7.98 -10.09 -23.08
CA ALA A 291 -7.08 -11.19 -23.37
C ALA A 291 -5.83 -11.13 -22.48
N VAL A 292 -5.59 -12.18 -21.72
CA VAL A 292 -4.36 -12.32 -20.92
C VAL A 292 -3.33 -13.00 -21.80
N PRO A 293 -2.07 -12.52 -21.88
CA PRO A 293 -1.00 -13.24 -22.54
C PRO A 293 -0.88 -14.67 -22.00
N LEU A 294 -0.49 -15.61 -22.82
CA LEU A 294 -0.28 -16.99 -22.39
C LEU A 294 0.79 -17.05 -21.31
N LEU A 295 0.53 -17.81 -20.26
CA LEU A 295 1.50 -18.02 -19.19
C LEU A 295 2.69 -18.85 -19.72
N PRO A 296 3.93 -18.54 -19.33
CA PRO A 296 5.09 -19.36 -19.61
C PRO A 296 4.93 -20.80 -19.14
N LEU A 297 5.59 -21.75 -19.80
CA LEU A 297 5.53 -23.18 -19.44
C LEU A 297 5.99 -23.44 -18.00
N SER A 298 6.97 -22.69 -17.50
CA SER A 298 7.44 -22.77 -16.10
C SER A 298 6.33 -22.45 -15.09
N VAL A 299 5.51 -21.44 -15.38
CA VAL A 299 4.37 -21.04 -14.57
C VAL A 299 3.22 -22.06 -14.71
N SER A 300 2.89 -22.48 -15.93
CA SER A 300 1.84 -23.48 -16.17
C SER A 300 2.13 -24.79 -15.43
N SER A 301 3.39 -25.24 -15.47
CA SER A 301 3.83 -26.43 -14.71
C SER A 301 3.72 -26.27 -13.20
N LEU A 302 3.93 -25.05 -12.65
CA LEU A 302 3.68 -24.76 -11.23
C LEU A 302 2.19 -24.85 -10.91
N VAL A 303 1.32 -24.29 -11.76
CA VAL A 303 -0.13 -24.34 -11.59
C VAL A 303 -0.63 -25.79 -11.57
N GLU A 304 -0.19 -26.61 -12.52
CA GLU A 304 -0.56 -28.04 -12.60
C GLU A 304 -0.11 -28.82 -11.36
N ARG A 305 1.15 -28.66 -10.94
CA ARG A 305 1.65 -29.30 -9.71
C ARG A 305 0.89 -28.86 -8.47
N THR A 306 0.51 -27.57 -8.41
CA THR A 306 -0.27 -27.05 -7.28
C THR A 306 -1.69 -27.61 -7.29
N ALA A 307 -2.31 -27.78 -8.48
CA ALA A 307 -3.65 -28.33 -8.63
C ALA A 307 -3.73 -29.78 -8.11
N ALA A 308 -2.70 -30.58 -8.26
CA ALA A 308 -2.62 -31.92 -7.69
C ALA A 308 -2.74 -31.94 -6.15
N SER A 309 -2.41 -30.84 -5.47
CA SER A 309 -2.54 -30.70 -4.01
C SER A 309 -3.75 -29.89 -3.60
N SER A 310 -4.10 -28.84 -4.35
CA SER A 310 -5.22 -27.94 -4.06
C SER A 310 -5.58 -27.11 -5.29
N GLU A 311 -6.76 -27.34 -5.85
CA GLU A 311 -7.27 -26.52 -6.96
C GLU A 311 -7.50 -25.05 -6.58
N GLU A 312 -7.89 -24.77 -5.33
CA GLU A 312 -8.08 -23.40 -4.84
C GLU A 312 -6.75 -22.63 -4.86
N ARG A 313 -5.68 -23.28 -4.39
CA ARG A 313 -4.34 -22.70 -4.42
C ARG A 313 -3.79 -22.58 -5.84
N ALA A 314 -4.04 -23.55 -6.70
CA ALA A 314 -3.66 -23.46 -8.11
C ALA A 314 -4.31 -22.25 -8.79
N ARG A 315 -5.61 -22.03 -8.57
CA ARG A 315 -6.31 -20.83 -9.07
C ARG A 315 -5.71 -19.55 -8.54
N SER A 316 -5.34 -19.49 -7.26
CA SER A 316 -4.69 -18.32 -6.68
C SER A 316 -3.32 -18.03 -7.31
N VAL A 317 -2.54 -19.08 -7.57
CA VAL A 317 -1.24 -18.98 -8.27
C VAL A 317 -1.44 -18.50 -9.70
N GLN A 318 -2.37 -19.10 -10.44
CA GLN A 318 -2.69 -18.69 -11.81
C GLN A 318 -3.11 -17.22 -11.88
N ASN A 319 -4.05 -16.79 -11.06
CA ASN A 319 -4.53 -15.40 -11.01
C ASN A 319 -3.41 -14.41 -10.70
N TYR A 320 -2.48 -14.79 -9.83
CA TYR A 320 -1.31 -13.96 -9.51
C TYR A 320 -0.45 -13.73 -10.75
N PHE A 321 -0.05 -14.79 -11.45
CA PHE A 321 0.81 -14.68 -12.63
C PHE A 321 0.07 -14.03 -13.81
N GLU A 322 -1.23 -14.28 -13.99
CA GLU A 322 -2.04 -13.56 -14.99
C GLU A 322 -2.07 -12.04 -14.71
N GLY A 323 -2.20 -11.65 -13.43
CA GLY A 323 -2.10 -10.26 -13.02
C GLY A 323 -0.72 -9.65 -13.31
N MET A 324 0.34 -10.39 -13.00
CA MET A 324 1.71 -9.96 -13.29
C MET A 324 2.01 -9.90 -14.80
N MET A 325 1.46 -10.79 -15.61
CA MET A 325 1.56 -10.70 -17.07
C MET A 325 0.93 -9.42 -17.62
N LYS A 326 -0.24 -9.03 -17.11
CA LYS A 326 -0.89 -7.75 -17.46
C LYS A 326 -0.02 -6.56 -17.07
N PHE A 327 0.58 -6.61 -15.88
CA PHE A 327 1.51 -5.58 -15.42
C PHE A 327 2.74 -5.49 -16.32
N PHE A 328 3.39 -6.60 -16.63
CA PHE A 328 4.57 -6.59 -17.50
C PHE A 328 4.25 -6.09 -18.92
N SER A 329 3.10 -6.47 -19.48
CA SER A 329 2.62 -5.90 -20.75
C SER A 329 2.43 -4.39 -20.66
N ALA A 330 1.78 -3.89 -19.61
CA ALA A 330 1.58 -2.45 -19.41
C ALA A 330 2.92 -1.72 -19.18
N ALA A 331 3.85 -2.33 -18.45
CA ALA A 331 5.18 -1.78 -18.22
C ALA A 331 5.97 -1.71 -19.53
N HIS A 332 5.96 -2.79 -20.33
CA HIS A 332 6.59 -2.81 -21.66
C HIS A 332 6.04 -1.69 -22.56
N ASP A 333 4.70 -1.55 -22.64
CA ASP A 333 4.05 -0.52 -23.46
C ASP A 333 4.42 0.90 -23.01
N SER A 334 4.69 1.09 -21.72
CA SER A 334 4.92 2.40 -21.10
C SER A 334 6.40 2.80 -20.99
N LEU A 335 7.32 1.86 -21.13
CA LEU A 335 8.75 2.11 -21.08
C LEU A 335 9.29 2.69 -22.38
N ALA A 336 10.30 3.54 -22.29
CA ALA A 336 11.13 3.93 -23.41
C ALA A 336 11.96 2.74 -23.93
N SER A 337 12.48 2.83 -25.15
CA SER A 337 13.54 1.93 -25.61
C SER A 337 14.70 2.01 -24.60
N ASP A 338 15.30 0.91 -24.25
CA ASP A 338 16.31 0.79 -23.19
C ASP A 338 15.80 1.13 -21.75
N GLY A 339 14.51 1.35 -21.56
CA GLY A 339 13.91 1.54 -20.24
C GLY A 339 14.07 0.30 -19.36
N VAL A 340 14.16 0.50 -18.05
CA VAL A 340 14.47 -0.54 -17.08
C VAL A 340 13.39 -0.68 -16.03
N VAL A 341 13.07 -1.92 -15.69
CA VAL A 341 12.29 -2.29 -14.50
C VAL A 341 13.22 -2.92 -13.47
N VAL A 342 13.22 -2.42 -12.25
CA VAL A 342 13.83 -3.08 -11.08
C VAL A 342 12.71 -3.70 -10.26
N LEU A 343 12.63 -5.02 -10.27
CA LEU A 343 11.58 -5.77 -9.58
C LEU A 343 12.14 -6.37 -8.29
N ILE A 344 11.56 -6.02 -7.15
CA ILE A 344 11.98 -6.52 -5.85
C ILE A 344 10.97 -7.53 -5.34
N THR A 345 11.39 -8.78 -5.19
CA THR A 345 10.49 -9.90 -4.83
C THR A 345 11.16 -10.84 -3.84
N GLY A 346 10.35 -11.55 -3.06
CA GLY A 346 10.81 -12.66 -2.23
C GLY A 346 10.29 -13.99 -2.77
N ASP A 347 11.09 -15.02 -2.62
CA ASP A 347 10.64 -16.39 -2.90
C ASP A 347 9.64 -16.84 -1.84
N ASN A 348 8.77 -17.75 -2.23
CA ASN A 348 7.66 -18.18 -1.40
C ASN A 348 7.56 -19.72 -1.35
N SER A 349 6.59 -20.22 -0.61
CA SER A 349 6.18 -21.63 -0.68
C SER A 349 4.67 -21.74 -0.92
N VAL A 350 4.30 -22.69 -1.77
CA VAL A 350 2.90 -23.02 -2.07
C VAL A 350 2.69 -24.49 -1.77
N CYS A 351 1.70 -24.81 -0.95
CA CYS A 351 1.41 -26.19 -0.50
C CYS A 351 2.65 -26.92 0.05
N GLY A 352 3.55 -26.19 0.75
CA GLY A 352 4.78 -26.74 1.31
C GLY A 352 5.95 -26.91 0.32
N THR A 353 5.74 -26.59 -0.96
CA THR A 353 6.79 -26.62 -1.99
C THR A 353 7.40 -25.24 -2.18
N ALA A 354 8.72 -25.13 -2.17
CA ALA A 354 9.42 -23.89 -2.45
C ALA A 354 9.18 -23.43 -3.90
N VAL A 355 8.94 -22.14 -4.09
CA VAL A 355 8.68 -21.51 -5.38
C VAL A 355 9.65 -20.37 -5.58
N ALA A 356 10.52 -20.46 -6.58
CA ALA A 356 11.41 -19.40 -7.00
C ALA A 356 10.63 -18.31 -7.75
N THR A 357 9.87 -17.52 -6.98
CA THR A 357 8.95 -16.50 -7.52
C THR A 357 9.69 -15.49 -8.39
N HIS A 358 10.89 -15.07 -8.00
CA HIS A 358 11.72 -14.14 -8.77
C HIS A 358 12.04 -14.66 -10.17
N ALA A 359 12.37 -15.94 -10.30
CA ALA A 359 12.70 -16.56 -11.59
C ALA A 359 11.46 -16.68 -12.48
N LEU A 360 10.32 -17.14 -11.94
CA LEU A 360 9.07 -17.24 -12.69
C LEU A 360 8.55 -15.87 -13.15
N LEU A 361 8.76 -14.82 -12.36
CA LEU A 361 8.42 -13.46 -12.77
C LEU A 361 9.37 -12.95 -13.87
N ALA A 362 10.64 -13.35 -13.85
CA ALA A 362 11.57 -13.06 -14.92
C ALA A 362 11.15 -13.74 -16.25
N ASP A 363 10.72 -15.01 -16.19
CA ASP A 363 10.18 -15.73 -17.37
C ASP A 363 8.92 -15.03 -17.92
N CYS A 364 8.04 -14.57 -17.03
CA CYS A 364 6.84 -13.80 -17.41
C CYS A 364 7.23 -12.47 -18.10
N ALA A 365 8.19 -11.76 -17.56
CA ALA A 365 8.65 -10.49 -18.11
C ALA A 365 9.31 -10.68 -19.48
N GLU A 366 10.15 -11.72 -19.62
CA GLU A 366 10.83 -12.05 -20.87
C GLU A 366 9.85 -12.40 -21.99
N SER A 367 8.76 -13.11 -21.66
CA SER A 367 7.72 -13.46 -22.63
C SER A 367 7.00 -12.25 -23.26
N VAL A 368 7.12 -11.07 -22.67
CA VAL A 368 6.55 -9.81 -23.20
C VAL A 368 7.62 -8.80 -23.65
N GLY A 369 8.90 -9.21 -23.77
CA GLY A 369 9.99 -8.36 -24.28
C GLY A 369 10.71 -7.51 -23.20
N LEU A 370 10.63 -7.91 -21.94
CA LEU A 370 11.41 -7.33 -20.85
C LEU A 370 12.50 -8.33 -20.42
N HIS A 371 13.71 -8.16 -20.90
CA HIS A 371 14.77 -9.15 -20.75
C HIS A 371 15.55 -9.01 -19.43
N PRO A 372 15.71 -10.09 -18.65
CA PRO A 372 16.51 -10.07 -17.43
C PRO A 372 17.99 -9.79 -17.76
N ILE A 373 18.58 -8.81 -17.07
CA ILE A 373 20.00 -8.44 -17.26
C ILE A 373 20.84 -8.68 -16.02
N LEU A 374 20.23 -8.65 -14.83
CA LEU A 374 20.91 -8.85 -13.56
C LEU A 374 19.91 -9.29 -12.49
N THR A 375 20.30 -10.21 -11.63
CA THR A 375 19.56 -10.53 -10.39
C THR A 375 20.52 -10.51 -9.22
N VAL A 376 20.18 -9.75 -8.18
CA VAL A 376 20.96 -9.67 -6.94
C VAL A 376 20.11 -10.23 -5.81
N ALA A 377 20.65 -11.20 -5.08
CA ALA A 377 20.04 -11.78 -3.88
C ALA A 377 20.51 -11.04 -2.62
N ASN A 378 19.60 -10.85 -1.67
CA ASN A 378 19.88 -10.25 -0.39
C ASN A 378 19.22 -11.04 0.75
N ASP A 379 20.01 -11.58 1.66
CA ASP A 379 19.50 -12.31 2.80
C ASP A 379 18.94 -11.35 3.87
N ILE A 380 17.71 -11.62 4.30
CA ILE A 380 17.02 -10.82 5.31
C ILE A 380 17.59 -11.19 6.69
N LYS A 381 18.33 -10.27 7.29
CA LYS A 381 18.97 -10.49 8.62
C LYS A 381 18.05 -10.19 9.81
N ASN A 382 17.05 -9.32 9.63
CA ASN A 382 16.16 -8.87 10.70
C ASN A 382 14.68 -9.12 10.34
N TYR A 383 14.06 -10.04 11.05
CA TYR A 383 12.67 -10.43 10.89
C TYR A 383 11.77 -9.67 11.89
N SER A 384 11.48 -8.40 11.64
CA SER A 384 10.69 -7.61 12.60
C SER A 384 9.18 -7.87 12.59
N MET A 385 8.63 -8.50 11.55
CA MET A 385 7.18 -8.68 11.39
C MET A 385 6.73 -10.03 10.80
N MET A 386 7.61 -10.99 10.65
CA MET A 386 7.27 -12.30 10.05
C MET A 386 6.83 -13.32 11.12
N THR A 387 5.57 -13.29 11.48
CA THR A 387 4.95 -14.42 12.18
C THR A 387 4.46 -15.46 11.17
N ARG A 388 4.80 -16.72 11.40
CA ARG A 388 4.28 -17.87 10.65
C ARG A 388 2.75 -17.89 10.79
N ARG A 389 2.02 -17.49 9.75
CA ARG A 389 0.57 -17.29 9.80
C ARG A 389 -0.24 -18.58 9.74
N ASN A 390 0.32 -19.63 9.14
CA ASN A 390 -0.25 -20.97 9.10
C ASN A 390 0.87 -22.01 8.87
N SER A 391 0.55 -23.29 8.99
CA SER A 391 1.53 -24.38 8.84
C SER A 391 2.08 -24.53 7.42
N THR A 392 1.45 -23.90 6.43
CA THR A 392 1.80 -24.00 5.00
C THR A 392 2.46 -22.74 4.44
N SER A 393 2.56 -21.65 5.22
CA SER A 393 3.25 -20.43 4.81
C SER A 393 4.74 -20.50 5.17
N GLY A 394 5.59 -20.27 4.19
CA GLY A 394 7.03 -20.06 4.39
C GLY A 394 7.34 -18.68 4.98
N VAL A 395 8.50 -18.56 5.63
CA VAL A 395 9.12 -17.28 5.96
C VAL A 395 10.03 -16.93 4.78
N ILE A 396 9.94 -15.71 4.28
CA ILE A 396 10.82 -15.23 3.20
C ILE A 396 12.18 -14.95 3.84
N HIS A 397 13.22 -15.64 3.39
CA HIS A 397 14.59 -15.50 3.91
C HIS A 397 15.47 -14.65 3.01
N THR A 398 15.17 -14.62 1.72
CA THR A 398 15.95 -13.91 0.71
C THR A 398 15.03 -13.05 -0.14
N GLU A 399 15.41 -11.81 -0.36
CA GLU A 399 14.82 -10.90 -1.34
C GLU A 399 15.72 -10.83 -2.56
N TYR A 400 15.11 -10.76 -3.73
CA TYR A 400 15.78 -10.64 -5.02
C TYR A 400 15.41 -9.31 -5.65
N ALA A 401 16.42 -8.59 -6.13
CA ALA A 401 16.22 -7.49 -7.05
C ALA A 401 16.61 -7.97 -8.45
N THR A 402 15.66 -7.95 -9.38
CA THR A 402 15.85 -8.36 -10.77
C THR A 402 15.69 -7.14 -11.67
N TRP A 403 16.72 -6.86 -12.47
CA TRP A 403 16.72 -5.82 -13.49
C TRP A 403 16.27 -6.41 -14.81
N LEU A 404 15.23 -5.81 -15.38
CA LEU A 404 14.65 -6.18 -16.66
C LEU A 404 14.78 -5.00 -17.61
N ARG A 405 15.24 -5.20 -18.83
CA ARG A 405 15.40 -4.14 -19.83
C ARG A 405 14.43 -4.37 -20.99
N ARG A 406 13.79 -3.31 -21.44
CA ARG A 406 13.05 -3.29 -22.69
C ARG A 406 14.04 -3.26 -23.86
N THR A 407 13.91 -4.18 -24.82
CA THR A 407 14.70 -4.23 -26.07
C THR A 407 13.85 -3.81 -27.27
#